data_4912bd6a4c56eb01beda8f28c75588ec
#
_entry.id   4912bd6a4c56eb01beda8f28c75588ec
#
_cell.length_a   1.000
_cell.length_b   1.000
_cell.length_c   1.000
_cell.angle_alpha   90.00
_cell.angle_beta   90.00
_cell.angle_gamma   90.00
#
_symmetry.space_group_name_H-M   'P 1'
#
loop_
_entity.id
_entity.type
_entity.pdbx_description
1 polymer ?
#
loop_
_entity_poly.entity_id
_entity_poly.type
_entity_poly.pdbx_seq_one_letter_code
_entity_poly.pdbx_strand_id
1 'polypeptide(L)'
;LNSLWVDIATARTAFYPYPAANPEVEASSIRQDLYRRDFTINAIALRLTSPRPGELLDFFGGLLDLQAKQIRVLHVNSFIEDPTRIYRGVRFAVRFGFQFEPQTEAYIRYAINSGIYDRTAQQNSKTPALQTRLKAELKHILEAPYWKAALELLDNLGALQCIHPTLKLD
;
A
#
# COMPACT_ATOMS: atom_id res chain seq x y z
N LEU A 1 -7.06 0.80 -33.31
CA LEU A 1 -6.99 1.93 -32.32
C LEU A 1 -7.01 1.33 -30.94
N ASN A 2 -5.90 1.41 -30.19
CA ASN A 2 -5.87 1.00 -28.79
C ASN A 2 -6.78 1.95 -28.00
N SER A 3 -7.81 1.40 -27.35
CA SER A 3 -8.65 2.20 -26.45
C SER A 3 -7.84 2.55 -25.19
N LEU A 4 -7.68 3.86 -24.92
CA LEU A 4 -7.09 4.35 -23.69
C LEU A 4 -8.21 4.52 -22.65
N TRP A 5 -8.07 3.85 -21.52
CA TRP A 5 -8.97 4.05 -20.36
C TRP A 5 -8.41 5.17 -19.49
N VAL A 6 -9.25 6.11 -19.10
CA VAL A 6 -8.91 7.23 -18.24
C VAL A 6 -9.92 7.27 -17.09
N ASP A 7 -9.41 7.15 -15.85
CA ASP A 7 -10.21 7.34 -14.65
C ASP A 7 -10.17 8.82 -14.22
N ILE A 8 -11.33 9.40 -13.97
CA ILE A 8 -11.47 10.77 -13.48
C ILE A 8 -12.09 10.73 -12.10
N ALA A 9 -11.42 11.32 -11.11
CA ALA A 9 -11.88 11.36 -9.74
C ALA A 9 -11.59 12.70 -9.08
N THR A 10 -12.44 13.13 -8.15
CA THR A 10 -12.19 14.28 -7.29
C THR A 10 -11.07 13.96 -6.29
N ALA A 11 -10.14 14.89 -6.08
CA ALA A 11 -9.14 14.78 -5.02
C ALA A 11 -9.84 14.71 -3.65
N ARG A 12 -9.41 13.78 -2.80
CA ARG A 12 -10.08 13.46 -1.54
C ARG A 12 -9.09 13.11 -0.44
N THR A 13 -9.45 13.34 0.80
CA THR A 13 -8.84 12.73 1.97
C THR A 13 -9.55 11.45 2.35
N ALA A 14 -8.94 10.65 3.21
CA ALA A 14 -9.50 9.41 3.73
C ALA A 14 -9.26 9.33 5.24
N PHE A 15 -10.27 8.96 5.98
CA PHE A 15 -10.22 8.72 7.41
C PHE A 15 -10.62 7.27 7.71
N TYR A 16 -9.86 6.59 8.56
CA TYR A 16 -10.13 5.23 8.98
C TYR A 16 -10.65 5.25 10.43
N PRO A 17 -11.95 5.00 10.68
CA PRO A 17 -12.53 5.09 12.03
C PRO A 17 -11.96 4.03 12.99
N TYR A 18 -11.46 2.92 12.46
CA TYR A 18 -10.73 1.88 13.20
C TYR A 18 -9.79 1.10 12.26
N PRO A 19 -8.82 0.35 12.79
CA PRO A 19 -7.89 -0.45 11.97
C PRO A 19 -8.60 -1.34 10.95
N ALA A 20 -8.11 -1.34 9.71
CA ALA A 20 -8.67 -2.11 8.58
C ALA A 20 -10.12 -1.78 8.17
N ALA A 21 -10.70 -0.70 8.68
CA ALA A 21 -12.03 -0.21 8.28
C ALA A 21 -12.10 0.14 6.79
N ASN A 22 -13.32 0.34 6.29
CA ASN A 22 -13.49 1.09 5.05
C ASN A 22 -13.24 2.57 5.34
N PRO A 23 -12.44 3.26 4.49
CA PRO A 23 -12.20 4.67 4.69
C PRO A 23 -13.47 5.50 4.42
N GLU A 24 -13.72 6.45 5.28
CA GLU A 24 -14.62 7.56 5.01
C GLU A 24 -13.86 8.62 4.20
N VAL A 25 -14.47 9.17 3.15
CA VAL A 25 -13.78 10.06 2.21
C VAL A 25 -14.51 11.40 2.08
N GLU A 26 -13.71 12.48 2.02
CA GLU A 26 -14.18 13.83 1.81
C GLU A 26 -13.37 14.52 0.72
N ALA A 27 -13.99 15.44 -0.04
CA ALA A 27 -13.28 16.25 -1.03
C ALA A 27 -12.17 17.06 -0.36
N SER A 28 -10.97 17.09 -0.98
CA SER A 28 -9.81 17.72 -0.38
C SER A 28 -8.80 18.22 -1.41
N SER A 29 -7.66 18.75 -0.94
CA SER A 29 -6.58 19.19 -1.82
C SER A 29 -5.84 18.02 -2.48
N ILE A 30 -5.19 18.28 -3.62
CA ILE A 30 -4.32 17.28 -4.28
C ILE A 30 -3.21 16.77 -3.33
N ARG A 31 -2.66 17.64 -2.47
CA ARG A 31 -1.63 17.24 -1.50
C ARG A 31 -2.16 16.20 -0.51
N GLN A 32 -3.39 16.38 0.00
CA GLN A 32 -4.02 15.43 0.91
C GLN A 32 -4.42 14.14 0.20
N ASP A 33 -4.89 14.23 -1.05
CA ASP A 33 -5.15 13.03 -1.85
C ASP A 33 -3.89 12.20 -2.08
N LEU A 34 -2.77 12.83 -2.33
CA LEU A 34 -1.48 12.14 -2.46
C LEU A 34 -1.00 11.58 -1.12
N TYR A 35 -1.22 12.29 0.01
CA TYR A 35 -0.80 11.86 1.34
C TYR A 35 -1.52 10.60 1.85
N ARG A 36 -2.79 10.38 1.48
CA ARG A 36 -3.55 9.19 1.86
C ARG A 36 -3.18 7.90 1.12
N ARG A 37 -2.30 7.99 0.10
CA ARG A 37 -1.84 6.86 -0.69
C ARG A 37 -0.94 5.94 0.13
N ASP A 38 -0.50 4.84 -0.49
CA ASP A 38 0.32 3.84 0.17
C ASP A 38 1.80 4.26 0.30
N PHE A 39 2.45 4.61 -0.82
CA PHE A 39 3.89 4.86 -0.87
C PHE A 39 4.22 6.17 -1.56
N THR A 40 5.38 6.75 -1.20
CA THR A 40 5.88 8.00 -1.79
C THR A 40 5.99 7.94 -3.31
N ILE A 41 6.46 6.82 -3.85
CA ILE A 41 6.58 6.58 -5.30
C ILE A 41 5.24 6.60 -6.04
N ASN A 42 4.13 6.37 -5.35
CA ASN A 42 2.76 6.44 -5.88
C ASN A 42 2.08 7.78 -5.56
N ALA A 43 2.77 8.70 -4.86
CA ALA A 43 2.27 10.00 -4.45
C ALA A 43 2.86 11.16 -5.25
N ILE A 44 3.21 10.91 -6.49
CA ILE A 44 3.68 11.89 -7.47
C ILE A 44 2.54 12.19 -8.45
N ALA A 45 2.33 13.45 -8.79
CA ALA A 45 1.31 13.85 -9.76
C ALA A 45 1.88 14.80 -10.81
N LEU A 46 1.28 14.81 -11.98
CA LEU A 46 1.59 15.75 -13.06
C LEU A 46 0.38 16.67 -13.26
N ARG A 47 0.61 17.97 -13.24
CA ARG A 47 -0.42 18.97 -13.54
C ARG A 47 -0.68 19.00 -15.04
N LEU A 48 -1.91 18.82 -15.44
CA LEU A 48 -2.31 18.88 -16.87
C LEU A 48 -2.94 20.22 -17.27
N THR A 49 -3.29 21.07 -16.29
CA THR A 49 -4.05 22.31 -16.52
C THR A 49 -3.26 23.56 -16.17
N SER A 50 -3.75 24.73 -16.69
CA SER A 50 -3.27 26.07 -16.31
C SER A 50 -3.26 26.23 -14.77
N PRO A 51 -2.36 27.05 -14.17
CA PRO A 51 -1.41 27.95 -14.85
C PRO A 51 -0.06 27.29 -15.23
N ARG A 52 0.22 26.07 -14.81
CA ARG A 52 1.53 25.41 -15.02
C ARG A 52 1.36 23.96 -15.52
N PRO A 53 0.90 23.74 -16.74
CA PRO A 53 0.82 22.39 -17.30
C PRO A 53 2.22 21.79 -17.42
N GLY A 54 2.35 20.49 -17.10
CA GLY A 54 3.62 19.78 -17.04
C GLY A 54 4.38 19.93 -15.72
N GLU A 55 3.87 20.71 -14.75
CA GLU A 55 4.44 20.79 -13.41
C GLU A 55 4.33 19.45 -12.69
N LEU A 56 5.47 18.93 -12.22
CA LEU A 56 5.53 17.73 -11.40
C LEU A 56 5.30 18.10 -9.93
N LEU A 57 4.33 17.43 -9.30
CA LEU A 57 3.98 17.61 -7.90
C LEU A 57 4.49 16.42 -7.11
N ASP A 58 5.61 16.60 -6.42
CA ASP A 58 6.20 15.63 -5.51
C ASP A 58 6.34 16.26 -4.11
N PHE A 59 5.34 16.12 -3.28
CA PHE A 59 5.31 16.70 -1.93
C PHE A 59 6.02 15.84 -0.88
N PHE A 60 6.34 14.59 -1.20
CA PHE A 60 6.76 13.58 -0.23
C PHE A 60 8.07 12.88 -0.60
N GLY A 61 8.78 13.37 -1.61
CA GLY A 61 10.09 12.86 -2.01
C GLY A 61 10.03 11.54 -2.81
N GLY A 62 8.93 11.28 -3.49
CA GLY A 62 8.75 10.06 -4.27
C GLY A 62 9.76 9.89 -5.40
N LEU A 63 10.23 10.99 -6.02
CA LEU A 63 11.28 10.94 -7.04
C LEU A 63 12.62 10.49 -6.47
N LEU A 64 12.98 10.95 -5.27
CA LEU A 64 14.20 10.53 -4.59
C LEU A 64 14.13 9.03 -4.26
N ASP A 65 13.00 8.56 -3.75
CA ASP A 65 12.80 7.14 -3.44
C ASP A 65 12.80 6.27 -4.70
N LEU A 66 12.25 6.75 -5.82
CA LEU A 66 12.37 6.08 -7.12
C LEU A 66 13.83 5.95 -7.58
N GLN A 67 14.62 7.00 -7.47
CA GLN A 67 16.04 6.99 -7.81
C GLN A 67 16.83 6.05 -6.89
N ALA A 68 16.52 6.06 -5.60
CA ALA A 68 17.13 5.21 -4.59
C ALA A 68 16.62 3.76 -4.63
N LYS A 69 15.62 3.45 -5.47
CA LYS A 69 14.96 2.14 -5.54
C LYS A 69 14.37 1.71 -4.19
N GLN A 70 13.72 2.63 -3.50
CA GLN A 70 13.14 2.41 -2.18
C GLN A 70 11.62 2.47 -2.21
N ILE A 71 11.00 1.59 -1.40
CA ILE A 71 9.59 1.64 -1.06
C ILE A 71 9.48 2.28 0.32
N ARG A 72 8.99 3.52 0.35
CA ARG A 72 8.77 4.30 1.58
C ARG A 72 7.28 4.58 1.76
N VAL A 73 6.78 4.29 2.96
CA VAL A 73 5.41 4.62 3.34
C VAL A 73 5.24 6.11 3.64
N LEU A 74 4.04 6.65 3.39
CA LEU A 74 3.76 8.07 3.57
C LEU A 74 3.58 8.49 5.04
N HIS A 75 3.08 7.58 5.91
CA HIS A 75 2.89 7.87 7.32
C HIS A 75 2.95 6.60 8.19
N VAL A 76 3.27 6.79 9.47
CA VAL A 76 3.55 5.72 10.44
C VAL A 76 2.39 4.73 10.61
N ASN A 77 1.15 5.20 10.58
CA ASN A 77 -0.03 4.35 10.81
C ASN A 77 -0.53 3.63 9.55
N SER A 78 0.15 3.80 8.42
CA SER A 78 -0.30 3.33 7.12
C SER A 78 -0.67 1.84 7.09
N PHE A 79 0.14 0.98 7.72
CA PHE A 79 -0.10 -0.47 7.76
C PHE A 79 -1.13 -0.87 8.82
N ILE A 80 -1.34 -0.05 9.84
CA ILE A 80 -2.40 -0.22 10.85
C ILE A 80 -3.76 0.12 10.24
N GLU A 81 -3.83 1.20 9.46
CA GLU A 81 -5.04 1.65 8.77
C GLU A 81 -5.46 0.67 7.66
N ASP A 82 -4.51 0.22 6.85
CA ASP A 82 -4.77 -0.74 5.78
C ASP A 82 -3.65 -1.80 5.67
N PRO A 83 -3.85 -2.97 6.28
CA PRO A 83 -2.91 -4.09 6.23
C PRO A 83 -2.56 -4.55 4.81
N THR A 84 -3.45 -4.37 3.85
CA THR A 84 -3.20 -4.78 2.46
C THR A 84 -2.05 -4.04 1.82
N ARG A 85 -1.67 -2.88 2.36
CA ARG A 85 -0.50 -2.12 1.90
C ARG A 85 0.82 -2.86 2.10
N ILE A 86 0.92 -3.81 3.06
CA ILE A 86 2.10 -4.68 3.20
C ILE A 86 2.27 -5.53 1.93
N TYR A 87 1.20 -6.19 1.50
CA TYR A 87 1.22 -7.05 0.31
C TYR A 87 1.45 -6.25 -0.98
N ARG A 88 0.85 -5.06 -1.07
CA ARG A 88 1.12 -4.12 -2.16
C ARG A 88 2.59 -3.68 -2.20
N GLY A 89 3.16 -3.36 -1.04
CA GLY A 89 4.57 -2.98 -0.91
C GLY A 89 5.51 -4.11 -1.35
N VAL A 90 5.25 -5.34 -0.91
CA VAL A 90 6.00 -6.52 -1.35
C VAL A 90 5.90 -6.71 -2.86
N ARG A 91 4.70 -6.61 -3.42
CA ARG A 91 4.49 -6.71 -4.87
C ARG A 91 5.28 -5.65 -5.64
N PHE A 92 5.30 -4.40 -5.19
CA PHE A 92 6.09 -3.34 -5.81
C PHE A 92 7.60 -3.56 -5.63
N ALA A 93 8.04 -3.90 -4.42
CA ALA A 93 9.45 -4.17 -4.13
C ALA A 93 10.02 -5.23 -5.08
N VAL A 94 9.35 -6.38 -5.18
CA VAL A 94 9.82 -7.48 -6.03
C VAL A 94 9.67 -7.16 -7.51
N ARG A 95 8.53 -6.57 -7.92
CA ARG A 95 8.27 -6.22 -9.33
C ARG A 95 9.31 -5.25 -9.90
N PHE A 96 9.72 -4.26 -9.11
CA PHE A 96 10.63 -3.20 -9.55
C PHE A 96 12.10 -3.44 -9.16
N GLY A 97 12.38 -4.49 -8.37
CA GLY A 97 13.70 -4.72 -7.77
C GLY A 97 14.07 -3.63 -6.76
N PHE A 98 13.09 -3.13 -6.01
CA PHE A 98 13.25 -2.14 -4.96
C PHE A 98 13.33 -2.80 -3.59
N GLN A 99 13.82 -2.07 -2.59
CA GLN A 99 13.86 -2.50 -1.20
C GLN A 99 12.96 -1.61 -0.35
N PHE A 100 12.46 -2.15 0.75
CA PHE A 100 11.82 -1.31 1.75
C PHE A 100 12.85 -0.37 2.39
N GLU A 101 12.48 0.88 2.54
CA GLU A 101 13.24 1.82 3.35
C GLU A 101 13.24 1.31 4.81
N PRO A 102 14.37 1.40 5.56
CA PRO A 102 14.50 0.73 6.87
C PRO A 102 13.41 1.08 7.89
N GLN A 103 12.97 2.34 7.95
CA GLN A 103 11.90 2.75 8.84
C GLN A 103 10.53 2.20 8.40
N THR A 104 10.31 2.10 7.09
CA THR A 104 9.10 1.48 6.52
C THR A 104 9.02 0.01 6.88
N GLU A 105 10.14 -0.72 6.76
CA GLU A 105 10.20 -2.12 7.19
C GLU A 105 9.94 -2.26 8.69
N ALA A 106 10.50 -1.38 9.52
CA ALA A 106 10.23 -1.36 10.95
C ALA A 106 8.74 -1.14 11.26
N TYR A 107 8.04 -0.28 10.52
CA TYR A 107 6.59 -0.09 10.67
C TYR A 107 5.79 -1.31 10.25
N ILE A 108 6.21 -2.04 9.20
CA ILE A 108 5.59 -3.32 8.81
C ILE A 108 5.70 -4.33 9.96
N ARG A 109 6.92 -4.55 10.48
CA ARG A 109 7.17 -5.50 11.58
C ARG A 109 6.42 -5.11 12.85
N TYR A 110 6.37 -3.82 13.17
CA TYR A 110 5.59 -3.32 14.30
C TYR A 110 4.10 -3.62 14.12
N ALA A 111 3.52 -3.33 12.96
CA ALA A 111 2.11 -3.59 12.70
C ALA A 111 1.77 -5.08 12.81
N ILE A 112 2.63 -5.97 12.29
CA ILE A 112 2.46 -7.42 12.39
C ILE A 112 2.53 -7.88 13.86
N ASN A 113 3.55 -7.44 14.60
CA ASN A 113 3.79 -7.88 15.97
C ASN A 113 2.83 -7.26 17.01
N SER A 114 2.11 -6.20 16.65
CA SER A 114 1.17 -5.50 17.55
C SER A 114 -0.10 -6.31 17.89
N GLY A 115 -0.34 -7.44 17.20
CA GLY A 115 -1.54 -8.24 17.33
C GLY A 115 -2.82 -7.56 16.82
N ILE A 116 -2.67 -6.43 16.08
CA ILE A 116 -3.82 -5.71 15.50
C ILE A 116 -4.55 -6.60 14.52
N TYR A 117 -3.83 -7.41 13.76
CA TYR A 117 -4.43 -8.30 12.76
C TYR A 117 -5.18 -9.48 13.40
N ASP A 118 -4.72 -10.02 14.52
CA ASP A 118 -5.42 -11.07 15.28
C ASP A 118 -6.73 -10.54 15.85
N ARG A 119 -6.70 -9.33 16.43
CA ARG A 119 -7.90 -8.64 16.93
C ARG A 119 -8.88 -8.32 15.81
N THR A 120 -8.37 -7.92 14.65
CA THR A 120 -9.19 -7.66 13.46
C THR A 120 -9.76 -8.96 12.91
N ALA A 121 -9.03 -10.08 12.96
CA ALA A 121 -9.54 -11.40 12.55
C ALA A 121 -10.69 -11.88 13.44
N GLN A 122 -10.62 -11.66 14.75
CA GLN A 122 -11.73 -11.96 15.67
C GLN A 122 -12.95 -11.04 15.46
N GLN A 123 -12.74 -9.82 14.98
CA GLN A 123 -13.80 -8.87 14.60
C GLN A 123 -14.23 -9.01 13.13
N ASN A 124 -13.55 -9.85 12.34
CA ASN A 124 -13.65 -9.95 10.89
C ASN A 124 -14.99 -10.50 10.36
N SER A 125 -15.92 -10.91 11.19
CA SER A 125 -17.32 -11.03 10.74
C SER A 125 -17.91 -9.67 10.28
N LYS A 126 -17.18 -8.55 10.52
CA LYS A 126 -17.63 -7.17 10.24
C LYS A 126 -16.87 -6.43 9.11
N THR A 127 -15.82 -7.04 8.50
CA THR A 127 -15.04 -6.34 7.44
C THR A 127 -14.85 -7.18 6.17
N PRO A 128 -15.93 -7.49 5.43
CA PRO A 128 -15.84 -8.23 4.16
C PRO A 128 -14.91 -7.56 3.13
N ALA A 129 -14.82 -6.23 3.17
CA ALA A 129 -14.02 -5.45 2.24
C ALA A 129 -12.50 -5.65 2.42
N LEU A 130 -11.99 -5.84 3.66
CA LEU A 130 -10.58 -6.17 3.90
C LEU A 130 -10.23 -7.51 3.27
N GLN A 131 -11.04 -8.55 3.50
CA GLN A 131 -10.83 -9.89 2.93
C GLN A 131 -10.81 -9.85 1.40
N THR A 132 -11.71 -9.08 0.80
CA THR A 132 -11.77 -8.90 -0.65
C THR A 132 -10.51 -8.22 -1.17
N ARG A 133 -10.04 -7.14 -0.51
CA ARG A 133 -8.81 -6.45 -0.91
C ARG A 133 -7.57 -7.34 -0.74
N LEU A 134 -7.46 -8.06 0.38
CA LEU A 134 -6.34 -8.98 0.63
C LEU A 134 -6.32 -10.10 -0.42
N LYS A 135 -7.46 -10.71 -0.70
CA LYS A 135 -7.58 -11.74 -1.75
C LYS A 135 -7.15 -11.21 -3.13
N ALA A 136 -7.50 -9.98 -3.46
CA ALA A 136 -7.09 -9.35 -4.72
C ALA A 136 -5.58 -9.15 -4.80
N GLU A 137 -4.93 -8.65 -3.75
CA GLU A 137 -3.46 -8.47 -3.72
C GLU A 137 -2.73 -9.81 -3.76
N LEU A 138 -3.19 -10.83 -3.01
CA LEU A 138 -2.62 -12.18 -3.08
C LEU A 138 -2.75 -12.79 -4.47
N LYS A 139 -3.90 -12.63 -5.12
CA LYS A 139 -4.08 -13.07 -6.50
C LYS A 139 -3.06 -12.42 -7.44
N HIS A 140 -2.87 -11.09 -7.35
CA HIS A 140 -1.87 -10.37 -8.14
C HIS A 140 -0.44 -10.85 -7.89
N ILE A 141 -0.10 -11.26 -6.66
CA ILE A 141 1.20 -11.81 -6.32
C ILE A 141 1.35 -13.21 -6.94
N LEU A 142 0.38 -14.10 -6.72
CA LEU A 142 0.46 -15.51 -7.13
C LEU A 142 0.41 -15.71 -8.65
N GLU A 143 -0.27 -14.83 -9.37
CA GLU A 143 -0.33 -14.85 -10.84
C GLU A 143 0.89 -14.19 -11.51
N ALA A 144 1.76 -13.53 -10.75
CA ALA A 144 2.92 -12.83 -11.29
C ALA A 144 4.12 -13.76 -11.49
N PRO A 145 5.00 -13.50 -12.48
CA PRO A 145 6.19 -14.31 -12.69
C PRO A 145 7.20 -14.28 -11.52
N TYR A 146 7.07 -13.30 -10.65
CA TYR A 146 7.92 -13.10 -9.45
C TYR A 146 7.27 -13.62 -8.16
N TRP A 147 6.25 -14.45 -8.24
CA TRP A 147 5.47 -14.91 -7.08
C TRP A 147 6.33 -15.56 -5.98
N LYS A 148 7.35 -16.35 -6.34
CA LYS A 148 8.25 -17.00 -5.36
C LYS A 148 8.99 -15.97 -4.51
N ALA A 149 9.68 -15.01 -5.14
CA ALA A 149 10.40 -13.96 -4.43
C ALA A 149 9.46 -13.09 -3.58
N ALA A 150 8.21 -12.89 -4.02
CA ALA A 150 7.22 -12.18 -3.24
C ALA A 150 6.79 -12.96 -1.98
N LEU A 151 6.58 -14.27 -2.10
CA LEU A 151 6.29 -15.13 -0.94
C LEU A 151 7.46 -15.19 0.05
N GLU A 152 8.70 -15.32 -0.44
CA GLU A 152 9.91 -15.28 0.38
C GLU A 152 10.01 -13.96 1.16
N LEU A 153 9.74 -12.82 0.51
CA LEU A 153 9.75 -11.53 1.18
C LEU A 153 8.62 -11.39 2.20
N LEU A 154 7.40 -11.91 1.90
CA LEU A 154 6.29 -11.96 2.86
C LEU A 154 6.63 -12.80 4.09
N ASP A 155 7.27 -13.95 3.89
CA ASP A 155 7.72 -14.83 4.97
C ASP A 155 8.76 -14.15 5.86
N ASN A 156 9.79 -13.55 5.25
CA ASN A 156 10.84 -12.80 5.93
C ASN A 156 10.29 -11.62 6.77
N LEU A 157 9.21 -10.99 6.33
CA LEU A 157 8.52 -9.94 7.08
C LEU A 157 7.60 -10.48 8.18
N GLY A 158 7.28 -11.78 8.17
CA GLY A 158 6.26 -12.41 9.03
C GLY A 158 4.82 -12.20 8.53
N ALA A 159 4.64 -11.67 7.33
CA ALA A 159 3.33 -11.30 6.80
C ALA A 159 2.48 -12.51 6.36
N LEU A 160 3.08 -13.68 6.12
CA LEU A 160 2.33 -14.90 5.83
C LEU A 160 1.46 -15.33 7.02
N GLN A 161 1.95 -15.14 8.25
CA GLN A 161 1.21 -15.47 9.47
C GLN A 161 -0.05 -14.60 9.67
N CYS A 162 -0.08 -13.41 9.04
CA CYS A 162 -1.29 -12.56 9.04
C CYS A 162 -2.41 -13.13 8.15
N ILE A 163 -2.08 -14.05 7.23
CA ILE A 163 -3.06 -14.77 6.40
C ILE A 163 -3.58 -15.98 7.15
N HIS A 164 -2.66 -16.78 7.69
CA HIS A 164 -2.98 -17.94 8.53
C HIS A 164 -1.81 -18.24 9.48
N PRO A 165 -2.06 -18.48 10.79
CA PRO A 165 -1.01 -18.59 11.80
C PRO A 165 0.03 -19.69 11.55
N THR A 166 -0.33 -20.73 10.82
CA THR A 166 0.57 -21.85 10.49
C THR A 166 1.22 -21.74 9.12
N LEU A 167 0.92 -20.67 8.37
CA LEU A 167 1.45 -20.49 7.01
C LEU A 167 2.90 -20.01 7.10
N LYS A 168 3.81 -20.81 6.55
CA LYS A 168 5.24 -20.52 6.39
C LYS A 168 5.75 -21.18 5.13
N LEU A 169 6.88 -20.73 4.63
CA LEU A 169 7.61 -21.42 3.57
C LEU A 169 8.50 -22.51 4.20
N ASP A 170 8.57 -23.65 3.52
CA ASP A 170 9.48 -24.77 3.86
C ASP A 170 10.85 -24.54 3.23
#